data_58881da3e60b239efc26751bf97554ed
#
_entry.id   58881da3e60b239efc26751bf97554ed
#
_cell.length_a   1.000
_cell.length_b   1.000
_cell.length_c   1.000
_cell.angle_alpha   90.00
_cell.angle_beta   90.00
_cell.angle_gamma   90.00
#
_symmetry.space_group_name_H-M   'P 1'
#
loop_
_entity.id
_entity.type
_entity.pdbx_description
1 polymer ?
#
loop_
_entity_poly.entity_id
_entity_poly.type
_entity_poly.pdbx_seq_one_letter_code
_entity_poly.pdbx_strand_id
1 'polypeptide(L)'
;EVDGHRYSTREGSTLGKGYKLQSILGTSLLTTGNLNWQVRLQGAWESNDLVSSLPSELKGRLGASREEVLTLVPRNFGTMGAGMVFRYGPSEQGILRSPFLLVDAWSGWVWPADALGYNGRVSVGIPVLGPDMLSVGGFYSNIQGGRTNQPFTGVGIQYSLRF
;
A
#
# COMPACT_ATOMS: atom_id res chain seq x y z
N GLU A 1 -3.85 -13.59 4.43
CA GLU A 1 -4.33 -12.67 5.47
C GLU A 1 -5.77 -12.28 5.16
N VAL A 2 -6.62 -12.30 6.18
CA VAL A 2 -8.02 -11.86 6.09
C VAL A 2 -8.19 -10.79 7.15
N ASP A 3 -8.69 -9.63 6.75
CA ASP A 3 -8.90 -8.50 7.64
C ASP A 3 -10.33 -7.98 7.49
N GLY A 4 -10.98 -7.74 8.62
CA GLY A 4 -12.32 -7.15 8.68
C GLY A 4 -12.24 -5.70 9.16
N HIS A 5 -12.94 -4.80 8.49
CA HIS A 5 -12.93 -3.40 8.84
C HIS A 5 -14.33 -2.78 8.86
N ARG A 6 -14.45 -1.71 9.61
CA ARG A 6 -15.69 -0.96 9.77
C ARG A 6 -15.42 0.52 9.56
N TYR A 7 -16.22 1.13 8.71
CA TYR A 7 -16.23 2.57 8.50
C TYR A 7 -17.27 3.21 9.41
N SER A 8 -16.87 4.23 10.15
CA SER A 8 -17.78 4.95 11.06
C SER A 8 -17.52 6.45 11.03
N THR A 9 -18.55 7.23 11.36
CA THR A 9 -18.40 8.67 11.63
C THR A 9 -17.62 8.88 12.92
N ARG A 10 -17.15 10.10 13.15
CA ARG A 10 -16.54 10.51 14.42
C ARG A 10 -17.46 10.29 15.62
N GLU A 11 -18.77 10.37 15.42
CA GLU A 11 -19.81 10.17 16.45
C GLU A 11 -20.20 8.69 16.63
N GLY A 12 -19.55 7.77 15.90
CA GLY A 12 -19.70 6.33 16.05
C GLY A 12 -20.75 5.67 15.15
N SER A 13 -21.47 6.43 14.34
CA SER A 13 -22.46 5.89 13.40
C SER A 13 -21.79 5.11 12.28
N THR A 14 -22.24 3.87 12.02
CA THR A 14 -21.66 3.00 10.99
C THR A 14 -22.01 3.50 9.59
N LEU A 15 -21.02 3.68 8.74
CA LEU A 15 -21.15 4.00 7.33
C LEU A 15 -21.09 2.78 6.43
N GLY A 16 -20.34 1.77 6.85
CA GLY A 16 -20.17 0.53 6.11
C GLY A 16 -19.33 -0.47 6.88
N LYS A 17 -19.32 -1.68 6.38
CA LYS A 17 -18.46 -2.76 6.85
C LYS A 17 -17.83 -3.41 5.63
N GLY A 18 -16.63 -3.93 5.79
CA GLY A 18 -15.98 -4.63 4.71
C GLY A 18 -15.02 -5.68 5.20
N TYR A 19 -14.53 -6.45 4.25
CA TYR A 19 -13.43 -7.39 4.47
C TYR A 19 -12.43 -7.29 3.33
N LYS A 20 -11.19 -7.55 3.66
CA LYS A 20 -10.08 -7.63 2.74
C LYS A 20 -9.45 -9.02 2.83
N LEU A 21 -9.31 -9.66 1.70
CA LEU A 21 -8.55 -10.88 1.54
C LEU A 21 -7.29 -10.55 0.77
N GLN A 22 -6.13 -10.94 1.30
CA GLN A 22 -4.85 -10.74 0.64
C GLN A 22 -4.03 -12.02 0.66
N SER A 23 -3.44 -12.37 -0.48
CA SER A 23 -2.51 -13.48 -0.63
C SER A 23 -1.24 -13.01 -1.31
N ILE A 24 -0.10 -13.42 -0.76
CA ILE A 24 1.23 -13.16 -1.32
C ILE A 24 1.97 -14.48 -1.33
N LEU A 25 2.42 -14.89 -2.50
CA LEU A 25 3.30 -16.03 -2.72
C LEU A 25 4.59 -15.52 -3.32
N GLY A 26 5.71 -15.79 -2.69
CA GLY A 26 7.00 -15.29 -3.16
C GLY A 26 8.11 -16.31 -3.01
N THR A 27 9.14 -16.13 -3.82
CA THR A 27 10.37 -16.92 -3.75
C THR A 27 11.58 -16.04 -4.04
N SER A 28 12.70 -16.37 -3.42
CA SER A 28 13.98 -15.74 -3.72
C SER A 28 14.57 -16.40 -4.96
N LEU A 29 14.87 -15.60 -5.99
CA LEU A 29 15.57 -16.05 -7.18
C LEU A 29 17.10 -16.09 -6.96
N LEU A 30 17.60 -15.13 -6.19
CA LEU A 30 19.01 -14.98 -5.88
C LEU A 30 19.19 -14.44 -4.49
N THR A 31 20.03 -15.10 -3.71
CA THR A 31 20.49 -14.59 -2.41
C THR A 31 21.98 -14.84 -2.33
N THR A 32 22.79 -13.80 -2.42
CA THR A 32 24.25 -13.89 -2.41
C THR A 32 24.82 -12.69 -1.66
N GLY A 33 25.47 -12.93 -0.51
CA GLY A 33 26.05 -11.88 0.30
C GLY A 33 25.04 -10.77 0.62
N ASN A 34 25.29 -9.59 0.08
CA ASN A 34 24.44 -8.41 0.27
C ASN A 34 23.34 -8.27 -0.79
N LEU A 35 23.21 -9.22 -1.71
CA LEU A 35 22.24 -9.16 -2.80
C LEU A 35 21.10 -10.13 -2.54
N ASN A 36 19.87 -9.63 -2.57
CA ASN A 36 18.66 -10.44 -2.52
C ASN A 36 17.69 -9.99 -3.63
N TRP A 37 17.27 -10.94 -4.45
CA TRP A 37 16.29 -10.74 -5.47
C TRP A 37 15.14 -11.71 -5.30
N GLN A 38 13.94 -11.18 -5.16
CA GLN A 38 12.72 -11.95 -4.94
C GLN A 38 11.70 -11.63 -6.01
N VAL A 39 10.90 -12.62 -6.36
CA VAL A 39 9.67 -12.43 -7.14
C VAL A 39 8.49 -12.86 -6.30
N ARG A 40 7.33 -12.23 -6.55
CA ARG A 40 6.09 -12.52 -5.83
C ARG A 40 4.89 -12.48 -6.76
N LEU A 41 3.92 -13.33 -6.49
CA LEU A 41 2.56 -13.22 -6.97
C LEU A 41 1.72 -12.66 -5.83
N GLN A 42 0.92 -11.68 -6.12
CA GLN A 42 0.09 -11.00 -5.12
C GLN A 42 -1.32 -10.84 -5.64
N GLY A 43 -2.28 -11.24 -4.82
CA GLY A 43 -3.69 -10.99 -5.05
C GLY A 43 -4.33 -10.34 -3.83
N ALA A 44 -5.23 -9.41 -4.04
CA ALA A 44 -6.03 -8.81 -3.00
C ALA A 44 -7.46 -8.62 -3.48
N TRP A 45 -8.39 -8.81 -2.60
CA TRP A 45 -9.81 -8.55 -2.84
C TRP A 45 -10.38 -7.79 -1.66
N GLU A 46 -11.07 -6.71 -1.92
CA GLU A 46 -11.75 -5.90 -0.90
C GLU A 46 -13.21 -5.75 -1.26
N SER A 47 -14.08 -6.13 -0.33
CA SER A 47 -15.52 -6.01 -0.46
C SER A 47 -16.07 -5.14 0.65
N ASN A 48 -16.82 -4.13 0.29
CA ASN A 48 -17.38 -3.15 1.21
C ASN A 48 -18.90 -3.07 1.01
N ASP A 49 -19.64 -3.33 2.10
CA ASP A 49 -21.08 -3.16 2.17
C ASP A 49 -21.40 -1.82 2.84
N LEU A 50 -22.09 -0.98 2.12
CA LEU A 50 -22.51 0.32 2.60
C LEU A 50 -23.87 0.24 3.29
N VAL A 51 -24.08 1.08 4.30
CA VAL A 51 -25.40 1.19 4.91
C VAL A 51 -26.43 1.71 3.89
N SER A 52 -27.63 1.15 3.96
CA SER A 52 -28.73 1.50 3.05
C SER A 52 -29.22 2.96 3.20
N SER A 53 -29.03 3.54 4.39
CA SER A 53 -29.41 4.92 4.69
C SER A 53 -28.30 5.66 5.40
N LEU A 54 -28.06 6.91 5.00
CA LEU A 54 -27.11 7.76 5.69
C LEU A 54 -27.61 8.10 7.09
N PRO A 55 -26.71 8.09 8.10
CA PRO A 55 -27.02 8.62 9.42
C PRO A 55 -27.57 10.04 9.35
N SER A 56 -28.53 10.35 10.21
CA SER A 56 -29.21 11.67 10.26
C SER A 56 -28.24 12.84 10.46
N GLU A 57 -27.16 12.57 11.18
CA GLU A 57 -26.06 13.52 11.45
C GLU A 57 -25.37 14.01 10.17
N LEU A 58 -25.18 13.12 9.19
CA LEU A 58 -24.58 13.49 7.90
C LEU A 58 -25.57 14.19 6.97
N LYS A 59 -26.85 13.82 7.04
CA LYS A 59 -27.89 14.47 6.25
C LYS A 59 -28.08 15.96 6.63
N GLY A 60 -27.92 16.28 7.91
CA GLY A 60 -28.14 17.65 8.41
C GLY A 60 -26.95 18.60 8.26
N ARG A 61 -25.72 18.10 8.35
CA ARG A 61 -24.52 18.95 8.38
C ARG A 61 -23.90 19.25 7.02
N LEU A 62 -24.03 18.37 6.06
CA LEU A 62 -23.28 18.49 4.80
C LEU A 62 -24.14 18.81 3.58
N GLY A 63 -25.49 18.71 3.68
CA GLY A 63 -26.30 18.69 2.47
C GLY A 63 -25.85 17.61 1.47
N ALA A 64 -24.98 16.71 1.95
CA ALA A 64 -24.26 15.76 1.14
C ALA A 64 -25.22 14.74 0.56
N SER A 65 -25.19 14.59 -0.74
CA SER A 65 -25.86 13.51 -1.42
C SER A 65 -25.27 12.18 -1.00
N ARG A 66 -26.05 11.11 -1.07
CA ARG A 66 -25.58 9.75 -0.83
C ARG A 66 -24.32 9.44 -1.65
N GLU A 67 -24.22 9.98 -2.84
CA GLU A 67 -23.08 9.78 -3.75
C GLU A 67 -21.77 10.39 -3.23
N GLU A 68 -21.85 11.54 -2.57
CA GLU A 68 -20.64 12.18 -1.99
C GLU A 68 -20.10 11.40 -0.81
N VAL A 69 -20.97 10.85 0.03
CA VAL A 69 -20.53 9.96 1.14
C VAL A 69 -20.01 8.63 0.62
N LEU A 70 -20.55 8.11 -0.48
CA LEU A 70 -20.05 6.92 -1.15
C LEU A 70 -18.62 7.09 -1.69
N THR A 71 -18.15 8.32 -1.87
CA THR A 71 -16.75 8.56 -2.27
C THR A 71 -15.77 8.37 -1.11
N LEU A 72 -16.23 8.42 0.14
CA LEU A 72 -15.41 8.26 1.34
C LEU A 72 -15.16 6.78 1.70
N VAL A 73 -16.00 5.88 1.23
CA VAL A 73 -15.83 4.44 1.45
C VAL A 73 -15.27 3.83 0.16
N PRO A 74 -14.16 3.08 0.25
CA PRO A 74 -13.60 2.43 -0.93
C PRO A 74 -14.63 1.54 -1.61
N ARG A 75 -14.63 1.54 -2.94
CA ARG A 75 -15.46 0.60 -3.72
C ARG A 75 -14.88 -0.80 -3.60
N ASN A 76 -15.72 -1.79 -3.86
CA ASN A 76 -15.24 -3.16 -4.01
C ASN A 76 -14.23 -3.21 -5.14
N PHE A 77 -13.06 -3.75 -4.87
CA PHE A 77 -12.03 -3.90 -5.88
C PHE A 77 -11.19 -5.16 -5.65
N GLY A 78 -10.59 -5.63 -6.71
CA GLY A 78 -9.64 -6.73 -6.66
C GLY A 78 -8.39 -6.38 -7.44
N THR A 79 -7.27 -6.96 -7.03
CA THR A 79 -6.01 -6.86 -7.74
C THR A 79 -5.37 -8.23 -7.82
N MET A 80 -4.75 -8.55 -8.95
CA MET A 80 -3.93 -9.75 -9.10
C MET A 80 -2.76 -9.45 -10.02
N GLY A 81 -1.55 -9.76 -9.59
CA GLY A 81 -0.38 -9.46 -10.38
C GLY A 81 0.90 -10.06 -9.84
N ALA A 82 1.99 -9.69 -10.48
CA ALA A 82 3.33 -10.10 -10.12
C ALA A 82 4.18 -8.89 -9.73
N GLY A 83 5.14 -9.13 -8.87
CA GLY A 83 6.08 -8.12 -8.44
C GLY A 83 7.46 -8.70 -8.22
N MET A 84 8.41 -7.80 -8.06
CA MET A 84 9.78 -8.13 -7.69
C MET A 84 10.30 -7.17 -6.63
N VAL A 85 11.15 -7.69 -5.80
CA VAL A 85 11.91 -6.93 -4.81
C VAL A 85 13.39 -7.21 -5.05
N PHE A 86 14.13 -6.17 -5.32
CA PHE A 86 15.57 -6.19 -5.41
C PHE A 86 16.13 -5.43 -4.23
N ARG A 87 17.01 -6.07 -3.48
CA ARG A 87 17.70 -5.48 -2.35
C ARG A 87 19.18 -5.68 -2.49
N TYR A 88 19.92 -4.61 -2.33
CA TYR A 88 21.34 -4.62 -2.15
C TYR A 88 21.70 -3.98 -0.81
N GLY A 89 22.52 -4.64 -0.01
CA GLY A 89 22.87 -4.21 1.34
C GLY A 89 22.42 -5.20 2.41
N PRO A 90 22.78 -4.98 3.66
CA PRO A 90 22.46 -5.89 4.76
C PRO A 90 20.95 -6.04 4.96
N SER A 91 20.55 -7.21 5.47
CA SER A 91 19.16 -7.46 5.87
C SER A 91 18.76 -6.57 7.06
N GLU A 92 17.46 -6.27 7.18
CA GLU A 92 16.94 -5.37 8.23
C GLU A 92 17.24 -5.80 9.67
N GLN A 93 17.66 -7.05 9.87
CA GLN A 93 17.89 -7.62 11.20
C GLN A 93 19.31 -7.39 11.75
N GLY A 94 20.22 -6.83 10.96
CA GLY A 94 21.59 -6.55 11.40
C GLY A 94 21.82 -5.09 11.83
N ILE A 95 22.94 -4.83 12.53
CA ILE A 95 23.43 -3.47 12.76
C ILE A 95 23.83 -2.91 11.41
N LEU A 96 22.99 -2.08 10.83
CA LEU A 96 23.16 -1.52 9.50
C LEU A 96 24.26 -0.46 9.54
N ARG A 97 25.50 -0.85 9.26
CA ARG A 97 26.63 0.08 9.05
C ARG A 97 26.99 0.25 7.57
N SER A 98 26.14 -0.25 6.69
CA SER A 98 26.41 -0.25 5.25
C SER A 98 25.24 0.36 4.49
N PRO A 99 25.51 1.04 3.37
CA PRO A 99 24.46 1.54 2.50
C PRO A 99 23.55 0.42 2.00
N PHE A 100 22.30 0.76 1.72
CA PHE A 100 21.38 -0.16 1.07
C PHE A 100 20.65 0.49 -0.10
N LEU A 101 20.26 -0.34 -1.05
CA LEU A 101 19.33 -0.01 -2.12
C LEU A 101 18.17 -1.02 -2.06
N LEU A 102 16.95 -0.51 -2.09
CA LEU A 102 15.73 -1.29 -2.22
C LEU A 102 14.97 -0.82 -3.44
N VAL A 103 14.62 -1.74 -4.32
CA VAL A 103 13.69 -1.53 -5.44
C VAL A 103 12.57 -2.52 -5.28
N ASP A 104 11.34 -2.03 -5.22
CA ASP A 104 10.11 -2.83 -5.18
C ASP A 104 9.23 -2.41 -6.34
N ALA A 105 8.84 -3.34 -7.17
CA ALA A 105 7.95 -3.11 -8.30
C ALA A 105 6.87 -4.18 -8.36
N TRP A 106 5.67 -3.75 -8.74
CA TRP A 106 4.53 -4.64 -8.93
C TRP A 106 3.71 -4.17 -10.14
N SER A 107 3.16 -5.12 -10.89
CA SER A 107 2.19 -4.87 -11.95
C SER A 107 1.15 -5.98 -11.98
N GLY A 108 -0.09 -5.62 -12.27
CA GLY A 108 -1.19 -6.57 -12.29
C GLY A 108 -2.51 -5.96 -12.73
N TRP A 109 -3.53 -6.80 -12.78
CA TRP A 109 -4.87 -6.41 -13.17
C TRP A 109 -5.65 -5.86 -11.99
N VAL A 110 -6.46 -4.84 -12.23
CA VAL A 110 -7.29 -4.16 -11.22
C VAL A 110 -8.75 -4.21 -11.64
N TRP A 111 -9.62 -4.79 -10.81
CA TRP A 111 -11.07 -4.84 -10.99
C TRP A 111 -11.77 -3.88 -10.01
N PRO A 112 -12.85 -3.21 -10.36
CA PRO A 112 -13.60 -3.23 -11.63
C PRO A 112 -13.08 -2.22 -12.66
N ALA A 113 -11.91 -1.62 -12.45
CA ALA A 113 -11.34 -0.66 -13.38
C ALA A 113 -11.01 -1.30 -14.75
N ASP A 114 -10.90 -2.63 -14.78
CA ASP A 114 -10.56 -3.44 -15.95
C ASP A 114 -9.30 -2.95 -16.66
N ALA A 115 -8.27 -2.63 -15.88
CA ALA A 115 -7.06 -1.98 -16.36
C ALA A 115 -5.81 -2.50 -15.65
N LEU A 116 -4.67 -2.28 -16.31
CA LEU A 116 -3.37 -2.59 -15.76
C LEU A 116 -2.99 -1.59 -14.67
N GLY A 117 -2.78 -2.12 -13.46
CA GLY A 117 -2.21 -1.41 -12.35
C GLY A 117 -0.71 -1.65 -12.22
N TYR A 118 0.01 -0.65 -11.76
CA TYR A 118 1.42 -0.79 -11.44
C TYR A 118 1.81 0.14 -10.31
N ASN A 119 2.78 -0.29 -9.53
CA ASN A 119 3.46 0.53 -8.56
C ASN A 119 4.96 0.21 -8.53
N GLY A 120 5.74 1.19 -8.15
CA GLY A 120 7.17 1.05 -7.96
C GLY A 120 7.65 1.93 -6.82
N ARG A 121 8.61 1.43 -6.06
CA ARG A 121 9.27 2.15 -4.99
C ARG A 121 10.76 1.92 -5.08
N VAL A 122 11.51 2.99 -4.91
CA VAL A 122 12.98 2.94 -4.77
C VAL A 122 13.34 3.62 -3.48
N SER A 123 14.24 3.03 -2.70
CA SER A 123 14.75 3.61 -1.46
C SER A 123 16.25 3.35 -1.36
N VAL A 124 16.98 4.38 -0.99
CA VAL A 124 18.42 4.32 -0.71
C VAL A 124 18.63 4.79 0.72
N GLY A 125 19.44 4.07 1.46
CA GLY A 125 19.83 4.44 2.81
C GLY A 125 21.34 4.43 2.98
N ILE A 126 21.83 5.39 3.73
CA ILE A 126 23.24 5.52 4.09
C ILE A 126 23.40 5.67 5.60
N PRO A 127 24.39 5.05 6.21
CA PRO A 127 24.73 5.29 7.60
C PRO A 127 25.29 6.72 7.73
N VAL A 128 24.89 7.45 8.77
CA VAL A 128 25.33 8.83 9.00
C VAL A 128 26.25 8.91 10.22
N LEU A 129 25.73 8.55 11.40
CA LEU A 129 26.48 8.58 12.66
C LEU A 129 26.24 7.27 13.41
N GLY A 130 27.30 6.48 13.60
CA GLY A 130 27.17 5.21 14.32
C GLY A 130 26.11 4.27 13.70
N PRO A 131 25.07 3.88 14.46
CA PRO A 131 24.00 3.02 13.97
C PRO A 131 22.86 3.79 13.25
N ASP A 132 22.95 5.14 13.20
CA ASP A 132 21.90 5.97 12.61
C ASP A 132 21.88 5.85 11.09
N MET A 133 20.68 5.90 10.51
CA MET A 133 20.46 5.73 9.09
C MET A 133 19.65 6.90 8.51
N LEU A 134 20.15 7.51 7.47
CA LEU A 134 19.40 8.42 6.62
C LEU A 134 18.94 7.66 5.37
N SER A 135 17.67 7.67 5.09
CA SER A 135 17.12 7.09 3.87
C SER A 135 16.28 8.08 3.08
N VAL A 136 16.41 7.99 1.77
CA VAL A 136 15.61 8.74 0.80
C VAL A 136 14.92 7.72 -0.09
N GLY A 137 13.64 7.93 -0.34
CA GLY A 137 12.88 7.04 -1.20
C GLY A 137 11.87 7.79 -2.03
N GLY A 138 11.58 7.24 -3.19
CA GLY A 138 10.51 7.69 -4.07
C GLY A 138 9.58 6.54 -4.43
N PHE A 139 8.35 6.86 -4.74
CA PHE A 139 7.39 5.90 -5.26
C PHE A 139 6.59 6.48 -6.41
N TYR A 140 6.11 5.59 -7.25
CA TYR A 140 5.24 5.87 -8.38
C TYR A 140 4.15 4.80 -8.43
N SER A 141 2.89 5.21 -8.58
CA SER A 141 1.75 4.28 -8.68
C SER A 141 0.64 4.89 -9.53
N ASN A 142 -0.08 4.06 -10.27
CA ASN A 142 -1.33 4.44 -10.92
C ASN A 142 -2.57 3.85 -10.24
N ILE A 143 -2.39 3.20 -9.08
CA ILE A 143 -3.49 2.56 -8.35
C ILE A 143 -3.83 3.39 -7.13
N GLN A 144 -5.05 3.89 -7.07
CA GLN A 144 -5.58 4.60 -5.91
C GLN A 144 -7.02 4.16 -5.65
N GLY A 145 -7.25 3.49 -4.51
CA GLY A 145 -8.58 3.08 -4.08
C GLY A 145 -9.35 2.23 -5.11
N GLY A 146 -8.67 1.30 -5.80
CA GLY A 146 -9.27 0.45 -6.84
C GLY A 146 -9.47 1.16 -8.20
N ARG A 147 -8.90 2.33 -8.38
CA ARG A 147 -8.91 3.07 -9.66
C ARG A 147 -7.51 3.14 -10.23
N THR A 148 -7.40 3.18 -11.56
CA THR A 148 -6.12 3.24 -12.29
C THR A 148 -5.96 4.54 -13.10
N ASN A 149 -6.69 5.60 -12.75
CA ASN A 149 -6.91 6.72 -13.68
C ASN A 149 -5.81 7.77 -13.70
N GLN A 150 -5.11 7.99 -12.60
CA GLN A 150 -4.06 9.02 -12.55
C GLN A 150 -2.86 8.51 -11.78
N PRO A 151 -1.68 8.53 -12.41
CA PRO A 151 -0.47 8.20 -11.70
C PRO A 151 -0.17 9.27 -10.65
N PHE A 152 0.35 8.82 -9.53
CA PHE A 152 0.83 9.70 -8.48
C PHE A 152 2.23 9.29 -8.04
N THR A 153 3.01 10.26 -7.66
CA THR A 153 4.39 10.12 -7.22
C THR A 153 4.56 10.74 -5.86
N GLY A 154 5.52 10.25 -5.12
CA GLY A 154 5.92 10.84 -3.85
C GLY A 154 7.38 10.59 -3.57
N VAL A 155 7.97 11.50 -2.79
CA VAL A 155 9.33 11.40 -2.29
C VAL A 155 9.29 11.56 -0.78
N GLY A 156 10.06 10.76 -0.07
CA GLY A 156 10.17 10.80 1.37
C GLY A 156 11.62 10.74 1.83
N ILE A 157 11.90 11.40 2.93
CA ILE A 157 13.17 11.34 3.63
C ILE A 157 12.87 10.82 5.04
N GLN A 158 13.64 9.86 5.48
CA GLN A 158 13.51 9.27 6.80
C GLN A 158 14.86 9.22 7.49
N TYR A 159 14.92 9.73 8.70
CA TYR A 159 16.08 9.56 9.58
C TYR A 159 15.69 8.64 10.75
N SER A 160 16.47 7.59 10.94
CA SER A 160 16.25 6.59 11.99
C SER A 160 17.38 6.67 13.00
N LEU A 161 17.04 7.06 14.23
CA LEU A 161 17.92 7.00 15.39
C LEU A 161 17.85 5.59 15.99
N ARG A 162 19.01 5.04 16.34
CA ARG A 162 19.11 3.76 17.06
C ARG A 162 20.00 3.96 18.28
N PHE A 163 19.46 3.64 19.42
CA PHE A 163 20.13 3.71 20.72
C PHE A 163 20.66 2.36 21.15
#